data_9d7e04d3562104238d29668197eafd52
#
_entry.id   9d7e04d3562104238d29668197eafd52
#
_cell.length_a   1.000
_cell.length_b   1.000
_cell.length_c   1.000
_cell.angle_alpha   90.00
_cell.angle_beta   90.00
_cell.angle_gamma   90.00
#
_symmetry.space_group_name_H-M   'P 1'
#
loop_
_entity.id
_entity.type
_entity.pdbx_description
1 polymer ?
#
loop_
_entity_poly.entity_id
_entity_poly.type
_entity_poly.pdbx_seq_one_letter_code
_entity_poly.pdbx_strand_id
1 'polypeptide(L)'
;MQDELILFRKMQEGDWCAFNSFFESYSERLYLYALGFVGNRAEAEDIVQDTFIYLWVNRAKITHSGSLYAYLSRSVKNSCIDRKLHAEVEQRYLREMMASGEESSEDSENLEELYKRLQVVMDSLPPKCKEIFILGCVEGLSYKDVAEQLGVSVNTVKTQVKVAYKKIKSEFGDHNK
;
A
#
# COMPACT_ATOMS: atom_id res chain seq x y z
N MET A 1 11.49 4.22 -16.80
CA MET A 1 12.09 2.86 -16.87
C MET A 1 13.62 2.89 -16.82
N GLN A 2 14.31 3.59 -17.72
CA GLN A 2 15.78 3.62 -17.71
C GLN A 2 16.34 4.25 -16.43
N ASP A 3 15.77 5.36 -15.98
CA ASP A 3 16.19 6.08 -14.76
C ASP A 3 15.91 5.25 -13.47
N GLU A 4 14.79 4.54 -13.42
CA GLU A 4 14.46 3.67 -12.30
C GLU A 4 15.41 2.48 -12.20
N LEU A 5 15.81 1.91 -13.34
CA LEU A 5 16.76 0.81 -13.40
C LEU A 5 18.17 1.23 -12.97
N ILE A 6 18.58 2.43 -13.36
CA ILE A 6 19.88 3.02 -12.94
C ILE A 6 19.86 3.26 -11.43
N LEU A 7 18.77 3.84 -10.91
CA LEU A 7 18.62 4.11 -9.49
C LEU A 7 18.58 2.81 -8.68
N PHE A 8 17.90 1.77 -9.21
CA PHE A 8 17.86 0.46 -8.57
C PHE A 8 19.26 -0.20 -8.49
N ARG A 9 20.06 -0.11 -9.53
CA ARG A 9 21.45 -0.61 -9.51
C ARG A 9 22.29 0.11 -8.46
N LYS A 10 22.21 1.43 -8.38
CA LYS A 10 22.91 2.21 -7.35
C LYS A 10 22.49 1.77 -5.95
N MET A 11 21.19 1.55 -5.71
CA MET A 11 20.71 1.03 -4.44
C MET A 11 21.28 -0.36 -4.16
N GLN A 12 21.37 -1.26 -5.15
CA GLN A 12 22.00 -2.57 -5.00
C GLN A 12 23.48 -2.48 -4.60
N GLU A 13 24.20 -1.48 -5.11
CA GLU A 13 25.59 -1.16 -4.75
C GLU A 13 25.73 -0.50 -3.36
N GLY A 14 24.62 -0.20 -2.70
CA GLY A 14 24.58 0.37 -1.35
C GLY A 14 24.44 1.88 -1.30
N ASP A 15 24.08 2.54 -2.40
CA ASP A 15 23.80 3.97 -2.42
C ASP A 15 22.53 4.28 -1.63
N TRP A 16 22.73 4.92 -0.47
CA TRP A 16 21.65 5.34 0.42
C TRP A 16 20.74 6.40 -0.21
N CYS A 17 21.29 7.30 -1.01
CA CYS A 17 20.49 8.34 -1.66
C CYS A 17 19.51 7.72 -2.67
N ALA A 18 19.95 6.68 -3.39
CA ALA A 18 19.09 5.92 -4.28
C ALA A 18 17.95 5.21 -3.53
N PHE A 19 18.27 4.59 -2.39
CA PHE A 19 17.25 3.99 -1.51
C PHE A 19 16.26 5.02 -0.99
N ASN A 20 16.74 6.15 -0.46
CA ASN A 20 15.89 7.22 0.05
C ASN A 20 14.94 7.78 -1.02
N SER A 21 15.42 7.90 -2.26
CA SER A 21 14.57 8.32 -3.39
C SER A 21 13.39 7.36 -3.64
N PHE A 22 13.60 6.06 -3.49
CA PHE A 22 12.52 5.07 -3.58
C PHE A 22 11.58 5.15 -2.37
N PHE A 23 12.14 5.32 -1.18
CA PHE A 23 11.35 5.48 0.04
C PHE A 23 10.41 6.69 -0.07
N GLU A 24 10.93 7.85 -0.42
CA GLU A 24 10.13 9.08 -0.61
C GLU A 24 9.08 8.95 -1.72
N SER A 25 9.41 8.20 -2.78
CA SER A 25 8.50 8.04 -3.92
C SER A 25 7.36 7.07 -3.65
N TYR A 26 7.56 6.06 -2.81
CA TYR A 26 6.65 4.93 -2.70
C TYR A 26 6.05 4.70 -1.30
N SER A 27 6.67 5.20 -0.22
CA SER A 27 6.23 4.89 1.15
C SER A 27 4.79 5.33 1.42
N GLU A 28 4.39 6.55 1.06
CA GLU A 28 3.03 7.04 1.27
C GLU A 28 1.99 6.19 0.51
N ARG A 29 2.30 5.80 -0.72
CA ARG A 29 1.40 4.98 -1.54
C ARG A 29 1.24 3.58 -0.96
N LEU A 30 2.35 2.97 -0.54
CA LEU A 30 2.36 1.64 0.07
C LEU A 30 1.67 1.64 1.43
N TYR A 31 1.84 2.71 2.21
CA TYR A 31 1.14 2.90 3.47
C TYR A 31 -0.38 2.91 3.29
N LEU A 32 -0.89 3.72 2.36
CA LEU A 32 -2.33 3.78 2.10
C LEU A 32 -2.87 2.45 1.53
N TYR A 33 -2.05 1.76 0.74
CA TYR A 33 -2.38 0.43 0.26
C TYR A 33 -2.47 -0.57 1.42
N ALA A 34 -1.49 -0.61 2.32
CA ALA A 34 -1.49 -1.46 3.51
C ALA A 34 -2.67 -1.13 4.43
N LEU A 35 -2.92 0.16 4.69
CA LEU A 35 -4.02 0.63 5.54
C LEU A 35 -5.37 0.13 5.06
N GLY A 36 -5.60 0.08 3.73
CA GLY A 36 -6.81 -0.49 3.14
C GLY A 36 -6.98 -2.00 3.38
N PHE A 37 -5.89 -2.71 3.71
CA PHE A 37 -5.95 -4.15 4.03
C PHE A 37 -6.10 -4.44 5.51
N VAL A 38 -5.33 -3.74 6.35
CA VAL A 38 -5.24 -4.07 7.79
C VAL A 38 -6.14 -3.19 8.66
N GLY A 39 -6.58 -2.02 8.15
CA GLY A 39 -7.45 -1.10 8.88
C GLY A 39 -6.83 -0.39 10.07
N ASN A 40 -5.59 -0.71 10.42
CA ASN A 40 -4.86 -0.16 11.56
C ASN A 40 -3.63 0.62 11.07
N ARG A 41 -3.49 1.87 11.55
CA ARG A 41 -2.41 2.77 11.12
C ARG A 41 -1.02 2.28 11.51
N ALA A 42 -0.85 1.89 12.79
CA ALA A 42 0.43 1.43 13.30
C ALA A 42 0.88 0.16 12.56
N GLU A 43 -0.04 -0.76 12.36
CA GLU A 43 0.23 -2.00 11.61
C GLU A 43 0.58 -1.74 10.14
N ALA A 44 -0.12 -0.79 9.49
CA ALA A 44 0.20 -0.40 8.12
C ALA A 44 1.58 0.25 8.00
N GLU A 45 1.97 1.11 8.96
CA GLU A 45 3.30 1.71 9.04
C GLU A 45 4.37 0.64 9.22
N ASP A 46 4.18 -0.30 10.14
CA ASP A 46 5.11 -1.40 10.40
C ASP A 46 5.32 -2.25 9.15
N ILE A 47 4.24 -2.64 8.47
CA ILE A 47 4.33 -3.45 7.24
C ILE A 47 5.16 -2.74 6.17
N VAL A 48 4.96 -1.44 6.00
CA VAL A 48 5.71 -0.66 5.01
C VAL A 48 7.17 -0.52 5.42
N GLN A 49 7.44 -0.23 6.68
CA GLN A 49 8.81 -0.15 7.20
C GLN A 49 9.54 -1.48 7.03
N ASP A 50 8.94 -2.59 7.44
CA ASP A 50 9.50 -3.93 7.27
C ASP A 50 9.80 -4.25 5.80
N THR A 51 8.90 -3.85 4.89
CA THR A 51 9.09 -4.02 3.44
C THR A 51 10.31 -3.27 2.93
N PHE A 52 10.54 -2.03 3.37
CA PHE A 52 11.72 -1.26 2.98
C PHE A 52 13.00 -1.75 3.67
N ILE A 53 12.92 -2.17 4.93
CA ILE A 53 14.05 -2.82 5.63
C ILE A 53 14.46 -4.08 4.87
N TYR A 54 13.50 -4.93 4.52
CA TYR A 54 13.76 -6.14 3.73
C TYR A 54 14.40 -5.81 2.36
N LEU A 55 13.88 -4.80 1.67
CA LEU A 55 14.44 -4.32 0.41
C LEU A 55 15.91 -3.93 0.57
N TRP A 56 16.23 -3.15 1.59
CA TRP A 56 17.60 -2.68 1.86
C TRP A 56 18.55 -3.80 2.23
N VAL A 57 18.14 -4.67 3.14
CA VAL A 57 18.97 -5.80 3.62
C VAL A 57 19.25 -6.79 2.48
N ASN A 58 18.26 -7.07 1.65
CA ASN A 58 18.36 -8.06 0.57
C ASN A 58 18.68 -7.44 -0.79
N ARG A 59 18.98 -6.15 -0.87
CA ARG A 59 19.15 -5.37 -2.12
C ARG A 59 20.02 -6.02 -3.17
N ALA A 60 21.13 -6.65 -2.75
CA ALA A 60 22.08 -7.30 -3.65
C ALA A 60 21.55 -8.60 -4.29
N LYS A 61 20.54 -9.23 -3.66
CA LYS A 61 19.95 -10.51 -4.10
C LYS A 61 18.66 -10.33 -4.88
N ILE A 62 18.02 -9.17 -4.77
CA ILE A 62 16.76 -8.91 -5.43
C ILE A 62 16.99 -8.75 -6.92
N THR A 63 16.47 -9.70 -7.69
CA THR A 63 16.40 -9.60 -9.15
C THR A 63 15.04 -9.02 -9.52
N HIS A 64 15.08 -7.92 -10.25
CA HIS A 64 13.88 -7.17 -10.57
C HIS A 64 13.82 -6.93 -12.09
N SER A 65 12.74 -7.37 -12.70
CA SER A 65 12.48 -7.24 -14.15
C SER A 65 11.18 -6.49 -14.41
N GLY A 66 11.03 -5.27 -13.88
CA GLY A 66 9.77 -4.53 -14.06
C GLY A 66 9.73 -3.25 -13.23
N SER A 67 8.57 -2.90 -12.65
CA SER A 67 8.43 -1.78 -11.73
C SER A 67 8.77 -2.19 -10.30
N LEU A 68 9.68 -1.46 -9.66
CA LEU A 68 10.00 -1.67 -8.24
C LEU A 68 8.77 -1.47 -7.36
N TYR A 69 7.90 -0.52 -7.72
CA TYR A 69 6.64 -0.33 -7.03
C TYR A 69 5.75 -1.59 -7.06
N ALA A 70 5.64 -2.26 -8.21
CA ALA A 70 4.87 -3.50 -8.31
C ALA A 70 5.45 -4.63 -7.43
N TYR A 71 6.79 -4.70 -7.34
CA TYR A 71 7.47 -5.63 -6.43
C TYR A 71 7.14 -5.32 -4.97
N LEU A 72 7.28 -4.06 -4.55
CA LEU A 72 7.00 -3.62 -3.18
C LEU A 72 5.51 -3.78 -2.81
N SER A 73 4.60 -3.43 -3.73
CA SER A 73 3.15 -3.61 -3.52
C SER A 73 2.77 -5.07 -3.29
N ARG A 74 3.40 -5.99 -4.03
CA ARG A 74 3.20 -7.42 -3.83
C ARG A 74 3.73 -7.90 -2.48
N SER A 75 4.90 -7.39 -2.06
CA SER A 75 5.47 -7.69 -0.74
C SER A 75 4.56 -7.20 0.38
N VAL A 76 4.10 -5.94 0.31
CA VAL A 76 3.15 -5.37 1.27
C VAL A 76 1.86 -6.19 1.32
N LYS A 77 1.27 -6.54 0.16
CA LYS A 77 0.07 -7.36 0.09
C LYS A 77 0.24 -8.70 0.81
N ASN A 78 1.35 -9.39 0.54
CA ASN A 78 1.63 -10.69 1.18
C ASN A 78 1.75 -10.52 2.70
N SER A 79 2.48 -9.50 3.17
CA SER A 79 2.60 -9.22 4.60
C SER A 79 1.25 -8.91 5.26
N CYS A 80 0.37 -8.17 4.58
CA CYS A 80 -0.99 -7.91 5.07
C CYS A 80 -1.82 -9.20 5.19
N ILE A 81 -1.73 -10.09 4.20
CA ILE A 81 -2.43 -11.38 4.21
C ILE A 81 -1.91 -12.25 5.35
N ASP A 82 -0.58 -12.35 5.50
CA ASP A 82 0.06 -13.14 6.55
C ASP A 82 -0.35 -12.64 7.94
N ARG A 83 -0.37 -11.32 8.16
CA ARG A 83 -0.81 -10.75 9.46
C ARG A 83 -2.28 -11.05 9.75
N LYS A 84 -3.17 -10.94 8.77
CA LYS A 84 -4.58 -11.33 8.93
C LYS A 84 -4.73 -12.80 9.31
N LEU A 85 -4.02 -13.67 8.60
CA LEU A 85 -4.07 -15.11 8.89
C LEU A 85 -3.56 -15.42 10.31
N HIS A 86 -2.47 -14.76 10.74
CA HIS A 86 -1.97 -14.90 12.11
C HIS A 86 -2.98 -14.41 13.15
N ALA A 87 -3.60 -13.25 12.94
CA ALA A 87 -4.61 -12.71 13.84
C ALA A 87 -5.84 -13.63 13.93
N GLU A 88 -6.30 -14.21 12.82
CA GLU A 88 -7.40 -15.19 12.82
C GLU A 88 -7.06 -16.46 13.59
N VAL A 89 -5.82 -16.97 13.43
CA VAL A 89 -5.34 -18.15 14.16
C VAL A 89 -5.22 -17.86 15.66
N GLU A 90 -4.68 -16.70 16.03
CA GLU A 90 -4.55 -16.26 17.42
C GLU A 90 -5.93 -16.08 18.07
N GLN A 91 -6.87 -15.43 17.40
CA GLN A 91 -8.23 -15.30 17.87
C GLN A 91 -8.94 -16.67 18.03
N ARG A 92 -8.72 -17.60 17.10
CA ARG A 92 -9.25 -18.96 17.23
C ARG A 92 -8.68 -19.66 18.45
N TYR A 93 -7.36 -19.58 18.65
CA TYR A 93 -6.70 -20.18 19.81
C TYR A 93 -7.19 -19.59 21.12
N LEU A 94 -7.34 -18.26 21.19
CA LEU A 94 -7.91 -17.56 22.35
C LEU A 94 -9.36 -17.97 22.61
N ARG A 95 -10.19 -18.12 21.58
CA ARG A 95 -11.58 -18.61 21.72
C ARG A 95 -11.61 -20.06 22.23
N GLU A 96 -10.74 -20.92 21.74
CA GLU A 96 -10.64 -22.30 22.22
C GLU A 96 -10.16 -22.38 23.68
N MET A 97 -9.25 -21.48 24.10
CA MET A 97 -8.82 -21.38 25.51
C MET A 97 -9.86 -20.73 26.41
N MET A 98 -10.65 -19.82 25.90
CA MET A 98 -11.69 -19.08 26.62
C MET A 98 -13.09 -19.71 26.47
N ALA A 99 -13.23 -21.02 26.24
CA ALA A 99 -14.50 -21.71 26.04
C ALA A 99 -15.56 -21.52 27.17
N SER A 100 -15.66 -20.29 27.65
CA SER A 100 -16.76 -19.75 28.46
C SER A 100 -16.84 -18.22 28.31
N GLY A 101 -17.72 -17.73 27.44
CA GLY A 101 -18.24 -16.36 27.52
C GLY A 101 -17.79 -15.37 26.45
N GLU A 102 -18.74 -14.99 25.65
CA GLU A 102 -18.92 -13.75 24.91
C GLU A 102 -17.99 -13.40 23.76
N GLU A 103 -18.58 -13.39 22.58
CA GLU A 103 -18.03 -12.88 21.32
C GLU A 103 -17.74 -11.37 21.43
N SER A 104 -16.47 -10.98 21.29
CA SER A 104 -16.14 -9.59 20.98
C SER A 104 -15.98 -9.43 19.48
N SER A 105 -17.04 -8.99 18.83
CA SER A 105 -17.13 -8.69 17.40
C SER A 105 -16.57 -7.30 17.01
N GLU A 106 -15.86 -6.61 17.90
CA GLU A 106 -15.49 -5.20 17.72
C GLU A 106 -14.48 -4.97 16.55
N ASP A 107 -13.55 -5.89 16.31
CA ASP A 107 -12.55 -5.71 15.25
C ASP A 107 -13.11 -5.98 13.84
N SER A 108 -14.11 -6.82 13.72
CA SER A 108 -14.76 -7.14 12.43
C SER A 108 -15.68 -6.00 11.95
N GLU A 109 -16.40 -5.36 12.86
CA GLU A 109 -17.25 -4.20 12.55
C GLU A 109 -16.41 -2.98 12.13
N ASN A 110 -15.28 -2.76 12.77
CA ASN A 110 -14.38 -1.66 12.46
C ASN A 110 -13.76 -1.78 11.05
N LEU A 111 -13.42 -2.98 10.62
CA LEU A 111 -12.89 -3.23 9.27
C LEU A 111 -13.96 -3.05 8.19
N GLU A 112 -15.18 -3.55 8.41
CA GLU A 112 -16.27 -3.40 7.45
C GLU A 112 -16.68 -1.93 7.31
N GLU A 113 -16.71 -1.17 8.38
CA GLU A 113 -16.97 0.26 8.36
C GLU A 113 -15.86 1.02 7.63
N LEU A 114 -14.61 0.67 7.87
CA LEU A 114 -13.47 1.24 7.15
C LEU A 114 -13.55 0.96 5.64
N TYR A 115 -13.91 -0.26 5.25
CA TYR A 115 -14.14 -0.59 3.84
C TYR A 115 -15.29 0.21 3.23
N LYS A 116 -16.41 0.34 3.93
CA LYS A 116 -17.56 1.15 3.49
C LYS A 116 -17.15 2.62 3.30
N ARG A 117 -16.41 3.19 4.24
CA ARG A 117 -15.91 4.56 4.13
C ARG A 117 -14.94 4.71 2.95
N LEU A 118 -13.99 3.79 2.77
CA LEU A 118 -13.08 3.82 1.62
C LEU A 118 -13.85 3.72 0.31
N GLN A 119 -14.87 2.87 0.24
CA GLN A 119 -15.70 2.72 -0.94
C GLN A 119 -16.46 4.02 -1.27
N VAL A 120 -17.04 4.68 -0.26
CA VAL A 120 -17.69 5.98 -0.42
C VAL A 120 -16.72 7.04 -0.96
N VAL A 121 -15.50 7.10 -0.43
CA VAL A 121 -14.47 8.02 -0.93
C VAL A 121 -14.09 7.70 -2.36
N MET A 122 -13.88 6.42 -2.67
CA MET A 122 -13.53 5.98 -4.03
C MET A 122 -14.66 6.27 -5.03
N ASP A 123 -15.92 6.10 -4.63
CA ASP A 123 -17.09 6.39 -5.47
C ASP A 123 -17.31 7.90 -5.67
N SER A 124 -16.81 8.71 -4.76
CA SER A 124 -16.84 10.18 -4.84
C SER A 124 -15.73 10.77 -5.72
N LEU A 125 -14.76 9.96 -6.16
CA LEU A 125 -13.74 10.41 -7.11
C LEU A 125 -14.31 10.53 -8.53
N PRO A 126 -13.84 11.52 -9.32
CA PRO A 126 -14.17 11.56 -10.74
C PRO A 126 -13.79 10.23 -11.41
N PRO A 127 -14.58 9.69 -12.38
CA PRO A 127 -14.36 8.37 -12.95
C PRO A 127 -12.93 8.12 -13.44
N LYS A 128 -12.35 9.08 -14.19
CA LYS A 128 -10.95 8.98 -14.65
C LYS A 128 -9.93 9.00 -13.52
N CYS A 129 -10.21 9.74 -12.44
CA CYS A 129 -9.34 9.79 -11.27
C CYS A 129 -9.34 8.43 -10.55
N LYS A 130 -10.53 7.86 -10.35
CA LYS A 130 -10.72 6.53 -9.76
C LYS A 130 -10.01 5.45 -10.58
N GLU A 131 -10.20 5.44 -11.91
CA GLU A 131 -9.57 4.49 -12.82
C GLU A 131 -8.04 4.57 -12.76
N ILE A 132 -7.48 5.78 -12.86
CA ILE A 132 -6.03 6.00 -12.74
C ILE A 132 -5.51 5.53 -11.39
N PHE A 133 -6.26 5.79 -10.31
CA PHE A 133 -5.86 5.37 -8.96
C PHE A 133 -5.87 3.85 -8.83
N ILE A 134 -6.89 3.17 -9.33
CA ILE A 134 -6.98 1.71 -9.32
C ILE A 134 -5.81 1.10 -10.09
N LEU A 135 -5.61 1.50 -11.34
CA LEU A 135 -4.53 0.96 -12.17
C LEU A 135 -3.14 1.20 -11.56
N GLY A 136 -2.88 2.42 -11.07
CA GLY A 136 -1.57 2.78 -10.55
C GLY A 136 -1.30 2.33 -9.13
N CYS A 137 -2.30 2.29 -8.25
CA CYS A 137 -2.12 2.05 -6.83
C CYS A 137 -2.60 0.68 -6.36
N VAL A 138 -3.66 0.13 -6.97
CA VAL A 138 -4.18 -1.18 -6.60
C VAL A 138 -3.57 -2.28 -7.48
N GLU A 139 -3.55 -2.09 -8.80
CA GLU A 139 -3.01 -3.06 -9.74
C GLU A 139 -1.49 -2.94 -9.92
N GLY A 140 -0.89 -1.85 -9.43
CA GLY A 140 0.56 -1.69 -9.39
C GLY A 140 1.21 -1.35 -10.74
N LEU A 141 0.45 -0.86 -11.73
CA LEU A 141 1.00 -0.43 -13.00
C LEU A 141 1.90 0.80 -12.81
N SER A 142 2.97 0.88 -13.61
CA SER A 142 3.77 2.10 -13.63
C SER A 142 2.96 3.28 -14.17
N TYR A 143 3.25 4.50 -13.74
CA TYR A 143 2.54 5.69 -14.26
C TYR A 143 2.69 5.86 -15.78
N LYS A 144 3.73 5.29 -16.37
CA LYS A 144 3.93 5.27 -17.82
C LYS A 144 2.94 4.29 -18.47
N ASP A 145 2.78 3.09 -17.91
CA ASP A 145 1.86 2.09 -18.45
C ASP A 145 0.41 2.55 -18.31
N VAL A 146 0.06 3.16 -17.14
CA VAL A 146 -1.27 3.79 -16.95
C VAL A 146 -1.50 4.91 -17.97
N ALA A 147 -0.49 5.75 -18.19
CA ALA A 147 -0.59 6.85 -19.17
C ALA A 147 -0.81 6.32 -20.60
N GLU A 148 -0.07 5.28 -20.98
CA GLU A 148 -0.19 4.62 -22.28
C GLU A 148 -1.56 3.94 -22.44
N GLN A 149 -2.00 3.18 -21.43
CA GLN A 149 -3.27 2.46 -21.46
C GLN A 149 -4.48 3.40 -21.55
N LEU A 150 -4.43 4.55 -20.87
CA LEU A 150 -5.55 5.50 -20.80
C LEU A 150 -5.44 6.65 -21.81
N GLY A 151 -4.38 6.69 -22.62
CA GLY A 151 -4.16 7.76 -23.60
C GLY A 151 -3.98 9.15 -22.97
N VAL A 152 -3.35 9.22 -21.80
CA VAL A 152 -3.10 10.48 -21.07
C VAL A 152 -1.61 10.70 -20.84
N SER A 153 -1.23 11.91 -20.41
CA SER A 153 0.17 12.17 -20.05
C SER A 153 0.55 11.57 -18.68
N VAL A 154 1.81 11.22 -18.49
CA VAL A 154 2.34 10.79 -17.18
C VAL A 154 2.10 11.86 -16.10
N ASN A 155 2.17 13.14 -16.49
CA ASN A 155 1.85 14.25 -15.59
C ASN A 155 0.39 14.27 -15.17
N THR A 156 -0.53 13.92 -16.08
CA THR A 156 -1.96 13.76 -15.78
C THR A 156 -2.14 12.64 -14.76
N VAL A 157 -1.50 11.48 -14.97
CA VAL A 157 -1.54 10.37 -14.01
C VAL A 157 -1.06 10.82 -12.62
N LYS A 158 0.10 11.47 -12.52
CA LYS A 158 0.63 11.99 -11.24
C LYS A 158 -0.33 12.95 -10.55
N THR A 159 -0.95 13.83 -11.31
CA THR A 159 -1.89 14.82 -10.77
C THR A 159 -3.16 14.15 -10.25
N GLN A 160 -3.72 13.21 -11.01
CA GLN A 160 -4.93 12.48 -10.61
C GLN A 160 -4.68 11.60 -9.38
N VAL A 161 -3.55 10.94 -9.30
CA VAL A 161 -3.15 10.18 -8.12
C VAL A 161 -3.04 11.10 -6.90
N LYS A 162 -2.42 12.29 -7.01
CA LYS A 162 -2.38 13.28 -5.91
C LYS A 162 -3.78 13.74 -5.46
N VAL A 163 -4.70 13.94 -6.41
CA VAL A 163 -6.09 14.31 -6.10
C VAL A 163 -6.78 13.21 -5.31
N ALA A 164 -6.65 11.94 -5.76
CA ALA A 164 -7.21 10.79 -5.06
C ALA A 164 -6.64 10.69 -3.63
N TYR A 165 -5.32 10.77 -3.48
CA TYR A 165 -4.67 10.74 -2.16
C TYR A 165 -5.13 11.85 -1.23
N LYS A 166 -5.20 13.10 -1.74
CA LYS A 166 -5.67 14.22 -0.93
C LYS A 166 -7.08 13.98 -0.39
N LYS A 167 -7.95 13.41 -1.21
CA LYS A 167 -9.33 13.11 -0.82
C LYS A 167 -9.41 11.96 0.18
N ILE A 168 -8.66 10.88 -0.03
CA ILE A 168 -8.57 9.77 0.92
C ILE A 168 -8.00 10.27 2.26
N LYS A 169 -6.92 11.05 2.22
CA LYS A 169 -6.30 11.60 3.43
C LYS A 169 -7.21 12.55 4.20
N SER A 170 -8.01 13.38 3.51
CA SER A 170 -8.97 14.25 4.19
C SER A 170 -10.06 13.48 4.92
N GLU A 171 -10.50 12.34 4.40
CA GLU A 171 -11.55 11.52 5.00
C GLU A 171 -11.04 10.66 6.17
N PHE A 172 -9.81 10.19 6.07
CA PHE A 172 -9.18 9.32 7.08
C PHE A 172 -8.21 10.07 8.01
N GLY A 173 -7.89 11.34 7.71
CA GLY A 173 -6.91 12.15 8.45
C GLY A 173 -7.45 12.90 9.66
N ASP A 174 -8.77 13.13 9.78
CA ASP A 174 -9.38 14.02 10.77
C ASP A 174 -9.74 13.34 12.12
N HIS A 175 -9.25 12.16 12.41
CA HIS A 175 -9.53 11.46 13.68
C HIS A 175 -8.39 11.56 14.70
N ASN A 176 -7.55 12.61 14.61
CA ASN A 176 -6.58 12.92 15.64
C ASN A 176 -6.83 14.33 16.22
N LYS A 177 -7.91 14.45 17.03
CA LYS A 177 -8.06 15.48 18.07
C LYS A 177 -8.45 14.83 19.36
#